data_2dcf1a29c869836be93fd91c44f4595b
#
_entry.id   2dcf1a29c869836be93fd91c44f4595b
#
_cell.length_a   1.000
_cell.length_b   1.000
_cell.length_c   1.000
_cell.angle_alpha   90.00
_cell.angle_beta   90.00
_cell.angle_gamma   90.00
#
_symmetry.space_group_name_H-M   'P 1'
#
loop_
_entity.id
_entity.type
_entity.pdbx_description
1 polymer ?
#
loop_
_entity_poly.entity_id
_entity_poly.type
_entity_poly.pdbx_seq_one_letter_code
_entity_poly.pdbx_strand_id
1 'polypeptide(L)'
;GIDFAKQVESYKLFFLEDLFSPEDNDYFKIVRNQTSTPIAMGELYNNPHEITPMIKERLIDFIRVHISQIGGLTPAKKLASLCEAFNVRTAWHGPGDTSPVGHAANLMLDLNAINFGIHEYSEFGENTKEVFPGCPKVLDGYMWHNGKPGLGIDINEKLASKFPYTKKAYG
;
A
#
# COMPACT_ATOMS: atom_id res chain seq x y z
N GLY A 1 -12.01 17.63 -7.07
CA GLY A 1 -12.15 16.46 -6.19
C GLY A 1 -13.59 16.26 -5.73
N ILE A 2 -14.21 17.26 -5.10
CA ILE A 2 -15.56 17.13 -4.52
C ILE A 2 -16.62 16.84 -5.58
N ASP A 3 -16.66 17.61 -6.67
CA ASP A 3 -17.62 17.39 -7.75
C ASP A 3 -17.42 16.03 -8.42
N PHE A 4 -16.18 15.61 -8.61
CA PHE A 4 -15.85 14.28 -9.10
C PHE A 4 -16.38 13.19 -8.17
N ALA A 5 -16.12 13.30 -6.87
CA ALA A 5 -16.59 12.32 -5.89
C ALA A 5 -18.11 12.14 -5.92
N LYS A 6 -18.87 13.24 -6.07
CA LYS A 6 -20.34 13.21 -6.21
C LYS A 6 -20.79 12.55 -7.51
N GLN A 7 -20.14 12.87 -8.63
CA GLN A 7 -20.51 12.33 -9.95
C GLN A 7 -20.30 10.82 -10.05
N VAL A 8 -19.26 10.28 -9.40
CA VAL A 8 -18.95 8.85 -9.47
C VAL A 8 -19.64 8.02 -8.38
N GLU A 9 -20.34 8.63 -7.43
CA GLU A 9 -20.96 7.92 -6.30
C GLU A 9 -21.97 6.85 -6.73
N SER A 10 -22.70 7.11 -7.83
CA SER A 10 -23.67 6.16 -8.39
C SER A 10 -23.03 4.85 -8.88
N TYR A 11 -21.73 4.85 -9.19
CA TYR A 11 -20.98 3.67 -9.62
C TYR A 11 -20.60 2.74 -8.47
N LYS A 12 -20.77 3.17 -7.21
CA LYS A 12 -20.46 2.39 -6.00
C LYS A 12 -19.04 1.85 -6.01
N LEU A 13 -18.09 2.72 -6.28
CA LEU A 13 -16.66 2.38 -6.31
C LEU A 13 -16.22 1.77 -4.97
N PHE A 14 -15.23 0.88 -5.00
CA PHE A 14 -14.65 0.30 -3.80
C PHE A 14 -14.03 1.38 -2.90
N PHE A 15 -13.30 2.32 -3.49
CA PHE A 15 -12.89 3.58 -2.88
C PHE A 15 -12.52 4.63 -3.95
N LEU A 16 -12.38 5.88 -3.51
CA LEU A 16 -11.76 6.97 -4.24
C LEU A 16 -10.37 7.18 -3.66
N GLU A 17 -9.34 7.09 -4.49
CA GLU A 17 -7.96 7.26 -4.07
C GLU A 17 -7.43 8.63 -4.49
N ASP A 18 -6.63 9.24 -3.60
CA ASP A 18 -5.86 10.47 -3.83
C ASP A 18 -6.69 11.61 -4.44
N LEU A 19 -7.87 11.87 -3.87
CA LEU A 19 -8.74 12.97 -4.31
C LEU A 19 -8.07 14.33 -4.26
N PHE A 20 -7.10 14.49 -3.36
CA PHE A 20 -6.31 15.70 -3.14
C PHE A 20 -4.86 15.31 -2.81
N SER A 21 -3.96 16.25 -3.03
CA SER A 21 -2.55 16.08 -2.62
C SER A 21 -2.39 16.12 -1.08
N PRO A 22 -1.27 15.62 -0.53
CA PRO A 22 -1.01 15.70 0.91
C PRO A 22 -0.97 17.12 1.47
N GLU A 23 -0.64 18.10 0.65
CA GLU A 23 -0.64 19.51 1.03
C GLU A 23 -2.06 20.06 1.24
N ASP A 24 -3.05 19.41 0.66
CA ASP A 24 -4.45 19.83 0.66
C ASP A 24 -5.32 19.00 1.64
N ASN A 25 -4.75 18.49 2.71
CA ASN A 25 -5.43 17.61 3.68
C ASN A 25 -6.73 18.20 4.25
N ASP A 26 -6.84 19.52 4.36
CA ASP A 26 -8.04 20.17 4.88
C ASP A 26 -9.27 19.95 3.99
N TYR A 27 -9.09 19.72 2.68
CA TYR A 27 -10.19 19.42 1.77
C TYR A 27 -10.83 18.04 2.03
N PHE A 28 -10.11 17.11 2.66
CA PHE A 28 -10.69 15.82 3.06
C PHE A 28 -11.82 15.98 4.06
N LYS A 29 -11.76 16.97 4.94
CA LYS A 29 -12.87 17.30 5.87
C LYS A 29 -14.14 17.71 5.13
N ILE A 30 -13.97 18.39 4.02
CA ILE A 30 -15.10 18.85 3.19
C ILE A 30 -15.67 17.68 2.39
N VAL A 31 -14.83 16.93 1.66
CA VAL A 31 -15.30 15.82 0.82
C VAL A 31 -15.91 14.70 1.64
N ARG A 32 -15.39 14.43 2.84
CA ARG A 32 -15.93 13.40 3.74
C ARG A 32 -17.41 13.59 4.05
N ASN A 33 -17.89 14.84 4.09
CA ASN A 33 -19.28 15.18 4.31
C ASN A 33 -20.11 15.26 3.03
N GLN A 34 -19.52 15.00 1.86
CA GLN A 34 -20.15 15.20 0.56
C GLN A 34 -20.32 13.91 -0.25
N THR A 35 -19.69 12.81 0.17
CA THR A 35 -19.81 11.50 -0.48
C THR A 35 -19.85 10.37 0.53
N SER A 36 -20.58 9.31 0.19
CA SER A 36 -20.60 8.04 0.92
C SER A 36 -19.58 7.04 0.37
N THR A 37 -18.93 7.33 -0.77
CA THR A 37 -17.89 6.48 -1.33
C THR A 37 -16.67 6.44 -0.38
N PRO A 38 -16.14 5.26 -0.04
CA PRO A 38 -14.96 5.16 0.78
C PRO A 38 -13.77 5.93 0.20
N ILE A 39 -12.94 6.50 1.06
CA ILE A 39 -11.78 7.30 0.66
C ILE A 39 -10.50 6.57 1.03
N ALA A 40 -9.57 6.48 0.09
CA ALA A 40 -8.24 5.94 0.26
C ALA A 40 -7.18 7.03 0.04
N MET A 41 -6.11 7.01 0.82
CA MET A 41 -5.02 7.96 0.72
C MET A 41 -3.74 7.37 1.35
N GLY A 42 -2.58 7.77 0.85
CA GLY A 42 -1.37 7.49 1.61
C GLY A 42 -0.09 7.26 0.85
N GLU A 43 -0.08 7.04 -0.46
CA GLU A 43 1.12 6.69 -1.22
C GLU A 43 2.24 7.75 -1.13
N LEU A 44 1.87 9.01 -0.93
CA LEU A 44 2.80 10.12 -0.82
C LEU A 44 3.21 10.46 0.62
N TYR A 45 2.65 9.80 1.63
CA TYR A 45 3.03 10.03 3.02
C TYR A 45 4.24 9.19 3.43
N ASN A 46 5.26 9.87 3.92
CA ASN A 46 6.51 9.26 4.38
C ASN A 46 6.66 9.32 5.91
N ASN A 47 5.80 10.06 6.58
CA ASN A 47 5.88 10.30 8.02
C ASN A 47 4.54 9.99 8.70
N PRO A 48 4.50 9.08 9.70
CA PRO A 48 3.27 8.78 10.44
C PRO A 48 2.58 10.01 11.06
N HIS A 49 3.35 11.06 11.40
CA HIS A 49 2.78 12.28 11.97
C HIS A 49 1.89 13.05 10.99
N GLU A 50 2.21 13.00 9.70
CA GLU A 50 1.44 13.67 8.65
C GLU A 50 0.07 13.01 8.45
N ILE A 51 0.02 11.67 8.54
CA ILE A 51 -1.19 10.92 8.29
C ILE A 51 -2.05 10.70 9.54
N THR A 52 -1.47 10.83 10.73
CA THR A 52 -2.20 10.63 11.99
C THR A 52 -3.49 11.47 12.10
N PRO A 53 -3.55 12.76 11.72
CA PRO A 53 -4.79 13.52 11.71
C PRO A 53 -5.88 12.91 10.81
N MET A 54 -5.50 12.42 9.61
CA MET A 54 -6.41 11.80 8.67
C MET A 54 -7.08 10.55 9.25
N ILE A 55 -6.31 9.74 9.97
CA ILE A 55 -6.78 8.54 10.66
C ILE A 55 -7.65 8.91 11.86
N LYS A 56 -7.13 9.77 12.75
CA LYS A 56 -7.79 10.16 14.00
C LYS A 56 -9.14 10.83 13.77
N GLU A 57 -9.24 11.68 12.78
CA GLU A 57 -10.47 12.37 12.39
C GLU A 57 -11.35 11.52 11.46
N ARG A 58 -10.91 10.31 11.11
CA ARG A 58 -11.62 9.38 10.20
C ARG A 58 -11.96 10.00 8.84
N LEU A 59 -11.02 10.75 8.29
CA LEU A 59 -11.17 11.40 7.00
C LEU A 59 -10.95 10.42 5.83
N ILE A 60 -10.32 9.27 6.11
CA ILE A 60 -10.09 8.18 5.18
C ILE A 60 -10.65 6.87 5.71
N ASP A 61 -10.95 5.93 4.82
CA ASP A 61 -11.41 4.58 5.14
C ASP A 61 -10.31 3.53 4.91
N PHE A 62 -9.34 3.85 4.03
CA PHE A 62 -8.21 2.99 3.70
C PHE A 62 -6.91 3.79 3.74
N ILE A 63 -5.89 3.21 4.40
CA ILE A 63 -4.53 3.74 4.41
C ILE A 63 -3.70 3.06 3.32
N ARG A 64 -3.06 3.86 2.45
CA ARG A 64 -2.35 3.41 1.25
C ARG A 64 -0.85 3.75 1.27
N VAL A 65 -0.21 3.75 2.42
CA VAL A 65 1.22 4.05 2.50
C VAL A 65 2.09 2.97 1.86
N HIS A 66 3.21 3.39 1.29
CA HIS A 66 4.24 2.51 0.76
C HIS A 66 5.15 2.03 1.90
N ILE A 67 5.35 0.71 2.01
CA ILE A 67 6.08 0.12 3.14
C ILE A 67 7.52 0.63 3.29
N SER A 68 8.23 0.85 2.18
CA SER A 68 9.61 1.36 2.23
C SER A 68 9.66 2.84 2.60
N GLN A 69 8.72 3.64 2.13
CA GLN A 69 8.66 5.08 2.39
C GLN A 69 8.31 5.38 3.85
N ILE A 70 7.38 4.61 4.44
CA ILE A 70 7.01 4.77 5.86
C ILE A 70 8.09 4.23 6.82
N GLY A 71 9.16 3.62 6.30
CA GLY A 71 10.31 3.18 7.08
C GLY A 71 10.36 1.68 7.41
N GLY A 72 9.62 0.85 6.68
CA GLY A 72 9.64 -0.61 6.80
C GLY A 72 8.58 -1.19 7.74
N LEU A 73 8.76 -2.46 8.12
CA LEU A 73 7.78 -3.26 8.87
C LEU A 73 7.35 -2.65 10.22
N THR A 74 8.31 -2.15 10.99
CA THR A 74 8.02 -1.66 12.35
C THR A 74 7.10 -0.43 12.36
N PRO A 75 7.38 0.66 11.62
CA PRO A 75 6.46 1.79 11.55
C PRO A 75 5.16 1.43 10.83
N ALA A 76 5.18 0.59 9.79
CA ALA A 76 3.98 0.12 9.11
C ALA A 76 3.05 -0.65 10.07
N LYS A 77 3.59 -1.56 10.89
CA LYS A 77 2.80 -2.29 11.91
C LYS A 77 2.18 -1.36 12.95
N LYS A 78 2.94 -0.36 13.43
CA LYS A 78 2.42 0.66 14.36
C LYS A 78 1.28 1.45 13.73
N LEU A 79 1.45 1.82 12.45
CA LEU A 79 0.42 2.55 11.70
C LEU A 79 -0.84 1.68 11.51
N ALA A 80 -0.70 0.40 11.16
CA ALA A 80 -1.83 -0.53 11.04
C ALA A 80 -2.61 -0.63 12.35
N SER A 81 -1.92 -0.72 13.50
CA SER A 81 -2.57 -0.75 14.81
C SER A 81 -3.27 0.57 15.17
N LEU A 82 -2.71 1.70 14.77
CA LEU A 82 -3.38 2.98 14.91
C LEU A 82 -4.65 3.03 14.05
N CYS A 83 -4.56 2.61 12.80
CA CYS A 83 -5.70 2.52 11.87
C CYS A 83 -6.81 1.62 12.43
N GLU A 84 -6.46 0.47 12.98
CA GLU A 84 -7.40 -0.47 13.61
C GLU A 84 -8.23 0.23 14.71
N ALA A 85 -7.57 0.99 15.59
CA ALA A 85 -8.23 1.71 16.69
C ALA A 85 -9.27 2.76 16.21
N PHE A 86 -9.14 3.23 14.98
CA PHE A 86 -10.04 4.22 14.37
C PHE A 86 -10.91 3.67 13.25
N ASN A 87 -10.97 2.33 13.07
CA ASN A 87 -11.73 1.65 12.00
C ASN A 87 -11.29 2.07 10.58
N VAL A 88 -10.01 2.37 10.38
CA VAL A 88 -9.40 2.56 9.07
C VAL A 88 -8.76 1.23 8.64
N ARG A 89 -8.99 0.80 7.42
CA ARG A 89 -8.46 -0.45 6.87
C ARG A 89 -7.09 -0.25 6.25
N THR A 90 -6.31 -1.32 6.19
CA THR A 90 -5.02 -1.32 5.46
C THR A 90 -5.24 -1.67 3.99
N ALA A 91 -4.50 -1.00 3.11
CA ALA A 91 -4.46 -1.25 1.67
C ALA A 91 -3.10 -0.78 1.14
N TRP A 92 -2.02 -1.45 1.56
CA TRP A 92 -0.64 -1.04 1.29
C TRP A 92 -0.40 -0.75 -0.19
N HIS A 93 0.27 0.37 -0.47
CA HIS A 93 0.67 0.74 -1.82
C HIS A 93 1.67 -0.28 -2.36
N GLY A 94 1.35 -0.91 -3.49
CA GLY A 94 2.10 -1.99 -4.10
C GLY A 94 2.22 -1.87 -5.61
N PRO A 95 2.67 -0.70 -6.15
CA PRO A 95 2.86 -0.50 -7.58
C PRO A 95 4.02 -1.35 -8.13
N GLY A 96 4.21 -1.32 -9.45
CA GLY A 96 5.19 -2.14 -10.16
C GLY A 96 6.66 -1.87 -9.80
N ASP A 97 6.97 -0.80 -9.09
CA ASP A 97 8.30 -0.49 -8.57
C ASP A 97 8.52 -0.98 -7.12
N THR A 98 7.47 -1.49 -6.46
CA THR A 98 7.62 -2.18 -5.17
C THR A 98 8.29 -3.53 -5.41
N SER A 99 9.42 -3.76 -4.73
CA SER A 99 10.17 -5.01 -4.89
C SER A 99 9.36 -6.25 -4.41
N PRO A 100 9.69 -7.47 -4.87
CA PRO A 100 9.10 -8.69 -4.34
C PRO A 100 9.23 -8.83 -2.82
N VAL A 101 10.32 -8.30 -2.23
CA VAL A 101 10.52 -8.25 -0.76
C VAL A 101 9.51 -7.32 -0.11
N GLY A 102 9.21 -6.17 -0.73
CA GLY A 102 8.18 -5.24 -0.27
C GLY A 102 6.79 -5.89 -0.27
N HIS A 103 6.43 -6.58 -1.34
CA HIS A 103 5.16 -7.32 -1.41
C HIS A 103 5.08 -8.47 -0.39
N ALA A 104 6.18 -9.20 -0.17
CA ALA A 104 6.23 -10.22 0.87
C ALA A 104 6.05 -9.62 2.28
N ALA A 105 6.61 -8.44 2.51
CA ALA A 105 6.43 -7.71 3.77
C ALA A 105 5.00 -7.20 3.95
N ASN A 106 4.39 -6.66 2.89
CA ASN A 106 2.98 -6.26 2.88
C ASN A 106 2.07 -7.45 3.20
N LEU A 107 2.32 -8.63 2.58
CA LEU A 107 1.57 -9.85 2.86
C LEU A 107 1.63 -10.25 4.33
N MET A 108 2.82 -10.14 4.98
CA MET A 108 2.95 -10.45 6.41
C MET A 108 2.17 -9.47 7.29
N LEU A 109 2.13 -8.20 6.91
CA LEU A 109 1.31 -7.19 7.59
C LEU A 109 -0.19 -7.51 7.45
N ASP A 110 -0.63 -7.87 6.25
CA ASP A 110 -2.02 -8.20 5.95
C ASP A 110 -2.50 -9.43 6.73
N LEU A 111 -1.70 -10.50 6.76
CA LEU A 111 -2.00 -11.71 7.53
C LEU A 111 -2.08 -11.47 9.04
N ASN A 112 -1.48 -10.38 9.53
CA ASN A 112 -1.46 -10.00 10.94
C ASN A 112 -2.46 -8.87 11.28
N ALA A 113 -3.14 -8.28 10.29
CA ALA A 113 -4.02 -7.13 10.46
C ALA A 113 -5.48 -7.56 10.52
N ILE A 114 -6.16 -7.29 11.65
CA ILE A 114 -7.61 -7.51 11.78
C ILE A 114 -8.39 -6.55 10.87
N ASN A 115 -7.84 -5.36 10.66
CA ASN A 115 -8.39 -4.31 9.82
C ASN A 115 -7.90 -4.38 8.36
N PHE A 116 -7.52 -5.57 7.88
CA PHE A 116 -7.17 -5.76 6.47
C PHE A 116 -8.30 -5.33 5.54
N GLY A 117 -7.96 -4.60 4.49
CA GLY A 117 -8.87 -4.15 3.45
C GLY A 117 -8.64 -4.85 2.12
N ILE A 118 -7.57 -4.50 1.46
CA ILE A 118 -7.16 -5.07 0.17
C ILE A 118 -5.64 -4.95 0.02
N HIS A 119 -5.04 -5.84 -0.78
CA HIS A 119 -3.64 -5.78 -1.17
C HIS A 119 -3.52 -5.34 -2.62
N GLU A 120 -2.79 -4.27 -2.89
CA GLU A 120 -2.41 -3.92 -4.25
C GLU A 120 -1.22 -4.79 -4.68
N TYR A 121 -1.33 -5.39 -5.85
CA TYR A 121 -0.30 -6.29 -6.38
C TYR A 121 0.03 -5.96 -7.82
N SER A 122 1.32 -5.96 -8.13
CA SER A 122 1.85 -5.90 -9.49
C SER A 122 2.55 -7.19 -9.84
N GLU A 123 2.23 -7.76 -11.01
CA GLU A 123 2.84 -9.00 -11.48
C GLU A 123 4.30 -8.79 -11.85
N PHE A 124 5.18 -9.68 -11.42
CA PHE A 124 6.62 -9.65 -11.70
C PHE A 124 6.98 -10.49 -12.92
N GLY A 125 7.91 -9.97 -13.73
CA GLY A 125 8.50 -10.73 -14.82
C GLY A 125 9.32 -11.93 -14.31
N GLU A 126 9.52 -12.94 -15.17
CA GLU A 126 10.19 -14.19 -14.81
C GLU A 126 11.62 -13.97 -14.27
N ASN A 127 12.40 -13.05 -14.88
CA ASN A 127 13.73 -12.71 -14.39
C ASN A 127 13.70 -12.22 -12.94
N THR A 128 12.71 -11.41 -12.59
CA THR A 128 12.54 -10.92 -11.21
C THR A 128 12.19 -12.06 -10.26
N LYS A 129 11.29 -12.96 -10.67
CA LYS A 129 10.91 -14.14 -9.86
C LYS A 129 12.08 -15.09 -9.62
N GLU A 130 12.98 -15.25 -10.61
CA GLU A 130 14.20 -16.06 -10.47
C GLU A 130 15.23 -15.41 -9.54
N VAL A 131 15.37 -14.08 -9.58
CA VAL A 131 16.25 -13.34 -8.68
C VAL A 131 15.73 -13.38 -7.23
N PHE A 132 14.40 -13.42 -7.06
CA PHE A 132 13.74 -13.42 -5.75
C PHE A 132 12.99 -14.74 -5.49
N PRO A 133 13.70 -15.85 -5.17
CA PRO A 133 13.04 -17.12 -4.89
C PRO A 133 12.12 -16.99 -3.67
N GLY A 134 10.88 -17.39 -3.84
CA GLY A 134 9.82 -17.19 -2.83
C GLY A 134 8.96 -15.94 -3.08
N CYS A 135 9.15 -15.27 -4.21
CA CYS A 135 8.28 -14.18 -4.66
C CYS A 135 6.80 -14.53 -4.45
N PRO A 136 5.99 -13.65 -3.82
CA PRO A 136 4.58 -13.89 -3.60
C PRO A 136 3.85 -14.22 -4.90
N LYS A 137 2.88 -15.12 -4.80
CA LYS A 137 2.05 -15.55 -5.94
C LYS A 137 0.60 -15.22 -5.68
N VAL A 138 -0.08 -14.75 -6.71
CA VAL A 138 -1.52 -14.53 -6.70
C VAL A 138 -2.19 -15.69 -7.46
N LEU A 139 -3.15 -16.33 -6.82
CA LEU A 139 -3.99 -17.39 -7.40
C LEU A 139 -5.44 -17.10 -7.03
N ASP A 140 -6.31 -17.08 -8.02
CA ASP A 140 -7.75 -16.87 -7.85
C ASP A 140 -8.11 -15.59 -7.07
N GLY A 141 -7.33 -14.51 -7.28
CA GLY A 141 -7.53 -13.22 -6.61
C GLY A 141 -6.98 -13.15 -5.18
N TYR A 142 -6.24 -14.16 -4.73
CA TYR A 142 -5.63 -14.21 -3.40
C TYR A 142 -4.12 -14.33 -3.49
N MET A 143 -3.42 -13.61 -2.60
CA MET A 143 -1.99 -13.78 -2.39
C MET A 143 -1.73 -14.79 -1.28
N TRP A 144 -0.84 -15.76 -1.55
CA TRP A 144 -0.58 -16.88 -0.66
C TRP A 144 0.80 -16.82 -0.05
N HIS A 145 0.86 -17.00 1.27
CA HIS A 145 2.10 -17.24 2.00
C HIS A 145 2.62 -18.65 1.69
N ASN A 146 3.94 -18.77 1.47
CA ASN A 146 4.56 -20.03 1.06
C ASN A 146 4.98 -20.96 2.20
N GLY A 147 4.64 -20.65 3.44
CA GLY A 147 4.94 -21.44 4.64
C GLY A 147 6.39 -21.38 5.13
N LYS A 148 7.26 -20.60 4.49
CA LYS A 148 8.65 -20.47 4.91
C LYS A 148 8.80 -19.44 6.06
N PRO A 149 9.85 -19.54 6.91
CA PRO A 149 10.12 -18.58 7.98
C PRO A 149 10.35 -17.16 7.46
N GLY A 150 10.09 -16.17 8.33
CA GLY A 150 10.30 -14.75 8.02
C GLY A 150 9.35 -14.26 6.94
N LEU A 151 9.85 -13.53 5.96
CA LEU A 151 9.06 -13.06 4.81
C LEU A 151 8.85 -14.16 3.75
N GLY A 152 9.47 -15.33 3.90
CA GLY A 152 9.37 -16.43 2.96
C GLY A 152 10.09 -16.20 1.62
N ILE A 153 10.85 -15.12 1.48
CA ILE A 153 11.54 -14.71 0.24
C ILE A 153 13.04 -14.57 0.50
N ASP A 154 13.83 -14.77 -0.55
CA ASP A 154 15.29 -14.63 -0.53
C ASP A 154 15.77 -13.93 -1.79
N ILE A 155 17.07 -13.65 -1.88
CA ILE A 155 17.73 -13.05 -3.05
C ILE A 155 18.80 -14.01 -3.58
N ASN A 156 18.70 -14.36 -4.85
CA ASN A 156 19.76 -15.05 -5.56
C ASN A 156 20.82 -14.04 -6.03
N GLU A 157 21.80 -13.74 -5.18
CA GLU A 157 22.83 -12.73 -5.46
C GLU A 157 23.62 -13.02 -6.74
N LYS A 158 23.91 -14.30 -7.03
CA LYS A 158 24.62 -14.69 -8.25
C LYS A 158 23.80 -14.35 -9.50
N LEU A 159 22.50 -14.50 -9.45
CA LEU A 159 21.64 -14.14 -10.57
C LEU A 159 21.41 -12.62 -10.62
N ALA A 160 21.24 -11.98 -9.47
CA ALA A 160 21.11 -10.53 -9.36
C ALA A 160 22.30 -9.78 -9.96
N SER A 161 23.53 -10.33 -9.83
CA SER A 161 24.74 -9.72 -10.40
C SER A 161 24.73 -9.60 -11.94
N LYS A 162 23.85 -10.32 -12.63
CA LYS A 162 23.64 -10.19 -14.07
C LYS A 162 22.83 -8.95 -14.46
N PHE A 163 22.21 -8.29 -13.50
CA PHE A 163 21.41 -7.08 -13.66
C PHE A 163 22.02 -5.92 -12.87
N PRO A 164 23.24 -5.46 -13.25
CA PRO A 164 23.91 -4.40 -12.50
C PRO A 164 23.14 -3.09 -12.62
N TYR A 165 23.22 -2.29 -11.57
CA TYR A 165 22.67 -0.93 -11.61
C TYR A 165 23.32 -0.14 -12.75
N THR A 166 22.50 0.37 -13.64
CA THR A 166 22.92 1.30 -14.68
C THR A 166 22.41 2.69 -14.33
N LYS A 167 23.33 3.62 -14.06
CA LYS A 167 22.95 5.02 -13.88
C LYS A 167 22.43 5.56 -15.22
N LYS A 168 21.10 5.62 -15.38
CA LYS A 168 20.54 6.39 -16.49
C LYS A 168 20.83 7.86 -16.19
N ALA A 169 21.62 8.51 -17.04
CA ALA A 169 21.67 9.94 -17.04
C ALA A 169 20.27 10.45 -17.41
N TYR A 170 19.59 11.04 -16.46
CA TYR A 170 18.42 11.88 -16.78
C TYR A 170 19.00 13.11 -17.43
N GLY A 171 18.90 13.19 -18.76
CA GLY A 171 19.23 14.38 -19.53
C GLY A 171 18.14 15.44 -19.37
#